data_e7e02e35327cfa26e6a8256ad9da9e07
#
_entry.id   e7e02e35327cfa26e6a8256ad9da9e07
#
_cell.length_a   1.000
_cell.length_b   1.000
_cell.length_c   1.000
_cell.angle_alpha   90.00
_cell.angle_beta   90.00
_cell.angle_gamma   90.00
#
_symmetry.space_group_name_H-M   'P 1'
#
loop_
_entity.id
_entity.type
_entity.pdbx_description
1 polymer ?
#
loop_
_entity_poly.entity_id
_entity_poly.type
_entity_poly.pdbx_seq_one_letter_code
_entity_poly.pdbx_strand_id
1 'polypeptide(L)'
;MMTTSAGTVRPSKFVIMGSGVAGLQAIATAKRLGAIVYASDVRKSAAEQIESVGGRFIEVDGMDDFEDESGYAKPLTPEFIQKVNDTVCEVAKDADVIITTARIFGRPAPITVPASAISTFKPGSVVVDMNADVGGNCELTEPGEVFTTENGVTIVGTTNLPGELSTTASMLYSNNMVTFLSTLVSQESIRIDLDDSILVGAPEDDEFYVPGMGGVLLCHQGEIHHKQSRLLEVVN
;
A
#
# COMPACT_ATOMS: atom_id res chain seq x y z
N MET A 1 -2.63 -21.39 14.36
CA MET A 1 -3.27 -22.16 15.46
C MET A 1 -2.17 -22.74 16.33
N MET A 2 -2.30 -22.63 17.63
CA MET A 2 -1.34 -23.21 18.59
C MET A 2 -2.12 -24.07 19.58
N THR A 3 -1.66 -25.32 19.79
CA THR A 3 -2.26 -26.21 20.76
C THR A 3 -1.44 -26.18 22.05
N THR A 4 -2.10 -25.99 23.18
CA THR A 4 -1.51 -25.99 24.53
C THR A 4 -2.16 -27.03 25.42
N SER A 5 -1.57 -27.29 26.57
CA SER A 5 -2.19 -28.17 27.57
C SER A 5 -3.52 -27.63 28.13
N ALA A 6 -3.77 -26.33 28.00
CA ALA A 6 -4.99 -25.64 28.43
C ALA A 6 -6.00 -25.44 27.29
N GLY A 7 -5.74 -25.95 26.09
CA GLY A 7 -6.61 -25.82 24.93
C GLY A 7 -5.91 -25.26 23.69
N THR A 8 -6.70 -24.90 22.69
CA THR A 8 -6.22 -24.43 21.40
C THR A 8 -6.41 -22.92 21.27
N VAL A 9 -5.34 -22.20 20.92
CA VAL A 9 -5.40 -20.79 20.53
C VAL A 9 -5.76 -20.69 19.06
N ARG A 10 -6.79 -19.89 18.73
CA ARG A 10 -7.23 -19.69 17.36
C ARG A 10 -6.17 -18.93 16.56
N PRO A 11 -6.12 -19.12 15.22
CA PRO A 11 -5.33 -18.24 14.34
C PRO A 11 -5.76 -16.78 14.48
N SER A 12 -4.79 -15.88 14.46
CA SER A 12 -5.07 -14.45 14.43
C SER A 12 -5.76 -14.06 13.13
N LYS A 13 -6.70 -13.13 13.21
CA LYS A 13 -7.40 -12.54 12.07
C LYS A 13 -6.70 -11.22 11.67
N PHE A 14 -6.26 -11.16 10.43
CA PHE A 14 -5.68 -9.97 9.83
C PHE A 14 -6.63 -9.36 8.81
N VAL A 15 -6.69 -8.03 8.77
CA VAL A 15 -7.35 -7.27 7.71
C VAL A 15 -6.32 -6.33 7.09
N ILE A 16 -6.14 -6.44 5.77
CA ILE A 16 -5.15 -5.65 5.03
C ILE A 16 -5.88 -4.76 4.02
N MET A 17 -5.66 -3.46 4.11
CA MET A 17 -6.27 -2.45 3.26
C MET A 17 -5.27 -1.97 2.22
N GLY A 18 -5.48 -2.35 0.97
CA GLY A 18 -4.60 -2.14 -0.17
C GLY A 18 -3.84 -3.41 -0.54
N SER A 19 -3.83 -3.75 -1.83
CA SER A 19 -3.18 -4.94 -2.39
C SER A 19 -2.05 -4.61 -3.37
N GLY A 20 -1.39 -3.47 -3.17
CA GLY A 20 -0.12 -3.20 -3.83
C GLY A 20 0.98 -4.17 -3.35
N VAL A 21 2.22 -3.96 -3.80
CA VAL A 21 3.37 -4.83 -3.45
C VAL A 21 3.47 -5.05 -1.94
N ALA A 22 3.35 -3.99 -1.14
CA ALA A 22 3.43 -4.08 0.33
C ALA A 22 2.26 -4.89 0.92
N GLY A 23 1.03 -4.66 0.44
CA GLY A 23 -0.15 -5.38 0.90
C GLY A 23 -0.10 -6.87 0.56
N LEU A 24 0.23 -7.22 -0.67
CA LEU A 24 0.38 -8.62 -1.09
C LEU A 24 1.48 -9.33 -0.30
N GLN A 25 2.61 -8.66 -0.02
CA GLN A 25 3.66 -9.22 0.81
C GLN A 25 3.20 -9.42 2.26
N ALA A 26 2.45 -8.47 2.81
CA ALA A 26 1.87 -8.59 4.14
C ALA A 26 0.88 -9.78 4.23
N ILE A 27 0.02 -9.95 3.22
CA ILE A 27 -0.89 -11.10 3.11
C ILE A 27 -0.10 -12.42 3.11
N ALA A 28 0.88 -12.55 2.20
CA ALA A 28 1.68 -13.76 2.07
C ALA A 28 2.43 -14.09 3.37
N THR A 29 2.98 -13.08 4.04
CA THR A 29 3.72 -13.26 5.30
C THR A 29 2.79 -13.69 6.43
N ALA A 30 1.65 -13.00 6.62
CA ALA A 30 0.67 -13.34 7.64
C ALA A 30 0.10 -14.76 7.43
N LYS A 31 -0.20 -15.15 6.19
CA LYS A 31 -0.64 -16.51 5.82
C LYS A 31 0.40 -17.55 6.18
N ARG A 32 1.67 -17.31 5.84
CA ARG A 32 2.76 -18.23 6.16
C ARG A 32 2.93 -18.41 7.67
N LEU A 33 2.64 -17.38 8.47
CA LEU A 33 2.62 -17.46 9.93
C LEU A 33 1.35 -18.13 10.49
N GLY A 34 0.41 -18.52 9.63
CA GLY A 34 -0.79 -19.27 10.03
C GLY A 34 -2.01 -18.40 10.33
N ALA A 35 -1.99 -17.11 9.97
CA ALA A 35 -3.12 -16.21 10.16
C ALA A 35 -4.28 -16.50 9.19
N ILE A 36 -5.49 -16.07 9.58
CA ILE A 36 -6.63 -15.91 8.67
C ILE A 36 -6.58 -14.48 8.16
N VAL A 37 -6.37 -14.31 6.85
CA VAL A 37 -6.14 -13.00 6.25
C VAL A 37 -7.30 -12.61 5.33
N TYR A 38 -7.89 -11.46 5.61
CA TYR A 38 -8.82 -10.76 4.74
C TYR A 38 -8.10 -9.55 4.14
N ALA A 39 -8.41 -9.20 2.91
CA ALA A 39 -7.82 -8.02 2.28
C ALA A 39 -8.83 -7.34 1.36
N SER A 40 -8.67 -6.03 1.21
CA SER A 40 -9.47 -5.20 0.30
C SER A 40 -8.58 -4.39 -0.63
N ASP A 41 -9.10 -4.11 -1.79
CA ASP A 41 -8.58 -3.11 -2.73
C ASP A 41 -9.79 -2.42 -3.37
N VAL A 42 -9.58 -1.25 -3.93
CA VAL A 42 -10.64 -0.54 -4.68
C VAL A 42 -10.88 -1.15 -6.06
N ARG A 43 -9.90 -1.91 -6.56
CA ARG A 43 -9.96 -2.61 -7.86
C ARG A 43 -10.44 -4.03 -7.64
N LYS A 44 -11.46 -4.45 -8.39
CA LYS A 44 -11.94 -5.85 -8.36
C LYS A 44 -10.89 -6.82 -8.92
N SER A 45 -10.13 -6.42 -9.93
CA SER A 45 -9.01 -7.19 -10.50
C SER A 45 -7.95 -7.61 -9.46
N ALA A 46 -7.86 -6.90 -8.34
CA ALA A 46 -6.98 -7.25 -7.23
C ALA A 46 -7.42 -8.53 -6.48
N ALA A 47 -8.66 -8.99 -6.65
CA ALA A 47 -9.17 -10.18 -5.96
C ALA A 47 -8.34 -11.43 -6.28
N GLU A 48 -8.03 -11.67 -7.55
CA GLU A 48 -7.20 -12.81 -7.97
C GLU A 48 -5.79 -12.75 -7.38
N GLN A 49 -5.20 -11.56 -7.30
CA GLN A 49 -3.88 -11.37 -6.70
C GLN A 49 -3.89 -11.70 -5.20
N ILE A 50 -4.91 -11.21 -4.47
CA ILE A 50 -5.09 -11.47 -3.05
C ILE A 50 -5.29 -12.96 -2.78
N GLU A 51 -6.13 -13.63 -3.57
CA GLU A 51 -6.42 -15.05 -3.43
C GLU A 51 -5.22 -15.92 -3.78
N SER A 52 -4.43 -15.54 -4.79
CA SER A 52 -3.22 -16.26 -5.20
C SER A 52 -2.18 -16.36 -4.09
N VAL A 53 -2.10 -15.36 -3.20
CA VAL A 53 -1.21 -15.36 -2.03
C VAL A 53 -1.90 -15.90 -0.76
N GLY A 54 -3.13 -16.42 -0.90
CA GLY A 54 -3.88 -17.11 0.16
C GLY A 54 -4.71 -16.18 1.06
N GLY A 55 -4.90 -14.91 0.71
CA GLY A 55 -5.85 -14.00 1.34
C GLY A 55 -7.29 -14.33 0.93
N ARG A 56 -8.24 -13.66 1.58
CA ARG A 56 -9.66 -13.66 1.24
C ARG A 56 -10.03 -12.23 0.86
N PHE A 57 -10.51 -12.05 -0.36
CA PHE A 57 -10.93 -10.74 -0.80
C PHE A 57 -12.22 -10.29 -0.10
N ILE A 58 -12.26 -9.03 0.34
CA ILE A 58 -13.47 -8.39 0.87
C ILE A 58 -14.18 -7.74 -0.30
N GLU A 59 -15.22 -8.39 -0.79
CA GLU A 59 -16.03 -7.87 -1.89
C GLU A 59 -17.00 -6.79 -1.39
N VAL A 60 -17.13 -5.72 -2.17
CA VAL A 60 -18.06 -4.63 -1.90
C VAL A 60 -18.98 -4.47 -3.09
N ASP A 61 -20.29 -4.47 -2.87
CA ASP A 61 -21.29 -4.33 -3.92
C ASP A 61 -21.07 -3.06 -4.75
N GLY A 62 -21.06 -3.20 -6.06
CA GLY A 62 -20.87 -2.10 -7.01
C GLY A 62 -19.43 -1.87 -7.43
N MET A 63 -18.49 -2.75 -7.09
CA MET A 63 -17.10 -2.64 -7.54
C MET A 63 -16.95 -2.76 -9.06
N ASP A 64 -17.82 -3.54 -9.71
CA ASP A 64 -17.80 -3.73 -11.18
C ASP A 64 -18.00 -2.44 -11.97
N ASP A 65 -18.69 -1.46 -11.39
CA ASP A 65 -18.99 -0.18 -12.04
C ASP A 65 -17.73 0.72 -12.15
N PHE A 66 -16.66 0.41 -11.41
CA PHE A 66 -15.45 1.20 -11.30
C PHE A 66 -14.22 0.58 -11.96
N GLU A 67 -14.42 -0.45 -12.77
CA GLU A 67 -13.39 -0.93 -13.70
C GLU A 67 -13.74 -0.49 -15.13
N ASP A 68 -12.73 -0.13 -15.92
CA ASP A 68 -12.86 0.05 -17.34
C ASP A 68 -12.68 -1.30 -18.08
N GLU A 69 -12.85 -1.29 -19.40
CA GLU A 69 -12.71 -2.49 -20.23
C GLU A 69 -11.27 -3.07 -20.21
N SER A 70 -10.29 -2.30 -19.72
CA SER A 70 -8.87 -2.68 -19.59
C SER A 70 -8.52 -3.15 -18.19
N GLY A 71 -9.48 -3.17 -17.22
CA GLY A 71 -9.25 -3.58 -15.83
C GLY A 71 -8.65 -2.51 -14.93
N TYR A 72 -8.62 -1.24 -15.37
CA TYR A 72 -8.17 -0.11 -14.57
C TYR A 72 -9.31 0.50 -13.76
N ALA A 73 -8.96 0.97 -12.56
CA ALA A 73 -9.92 1.66 -11.72
C ALA A 73 -10.30 3.01 -12.36
N LYS A 74 -11.58 3.18 -12.69
CA LYS A 74 -12.15 4.49 -13.00
C LYS A 74 -12.02 5.41 -11.78
N PRO A 75 -12.10 6.75 -11.96
CA PRO A 75 -12.14 7.67 -10.83
C PRO A 75 -13.26 7.28 -9.86
N LEU A 76 -12.88 6.92 -8.64
CA LEU A 76 -13.81 6.48 -7.61
C LEU A 76 -14.56 7.68 -7.05
N THR A 77 -15.87 7.54 -6.87
CA THR A 77 -16.62 8.58 -6.16
C THR A 77 -16.33 8.53 -4.66
N PRO A 78 -16.37 9.69 -3.98
CA PRO A 78 -16.18 9.72 -2.52
C PRO A 78 -17.14 8.78 -1.77
N GLU A 79 -18.39 8.67 -2.25
CA GLU A 79 -19.41 7.81 -1.66
C GLU A 79 -19.03 6.32 -1.77
N PHE A 80 -18.45 5.92 -2.90
CA PHE A 80 -18.01 4.54 -3.08
C PHE A 80 -16.78 4.22 -2.20
N ILE A 81 -15.81 5.14 -2.13
CA ILE A 81 -14.65 5.01 -1.23
C ILE A 81 -15.13 4.84 0.22
N GLN A 82 -16.11 5.66 0.64
CA GLN A 82 -16.69 5.54 1.98
C GLN A 82 -17.35 4.18 2.19
N LYS A 83 -18.11 3.68 1.22
CA LYS A 83 -18.75 2.36 1.29
C LYS A 83 -17.71 1.23 1.42
N VAL A 84 -16.60 1.31 0.68
CA VAL A 84 -15.49 0.35 0.81
C VAL A 84 -14.91 0.39 2.22
N ASN A 85 -14.59 1.59 2.71
CA ASN A 85 -14.01 1.77 4.04
C ASN A 85 -14.95 1.24 5.13
N ASP A 86 -16.23 1.56 5.07
CA ASP A 86 -17.23 1.10 6.04
C ASP A 86 -17.34 -0.43 6.05
N THR A 87 -17.41 -1.05 4.86
CA THR A 87 -17.47 -2.52 4.74
C THR A 87 -16.23 -3.18 5.31
N VAL A 88 -15.05 -2.64 5.01
CA VAL A 88 -13.78 -3.21 5.50
C VAL A 88 -13.64 -2.99 7.01
N CYS A 89 -14.06 -1.83 7.54
CA CYS A 89 -14.06 -1.56 8.97
C CYS A 89 -15.02 -2.49 9.74
N GLU A 90 -16.17 -2.86 9.15
CA GLU A 90 -17.06 -3.89 9.74
C GLU A 90 -16.35 -5.24 9.87
N VAL A 91 -15.63 -5.69 8.83
CA VAL A 91 -14.83 -6.93 8.88
C VAL A 91 -13.69 -6.82 9.88
N ALA A 92 -13.17 -5.61 10.11
CA ALA A 92 -12.04 -5.37 11.00
C ALA A 92 -12.40 -5.33 12.49
N LYS A 93 -13.68 -5.21 12.87
CA LYS A 93 -14.12 -5.12 14.29
C LYS A 93 -13.57 -6.23 15.18
N ASP A 94 -13.51 -7.45 14.67
CA ASP A 94 -13.00 -8.62 15.39
C ASP A 94 -11.59 -9.05 14.95
N ALA A 95 -10.91 -8.23 14.15
CA ALA A 95 -9.54 -8.49 13.74
C ALA A 95 -8.55 -8.30 14.89
N ASP A 96 -7.47 -9.09 14.86
CA ASP A 96 -6.34 -8.94 15.77
C ASP A 96 -5.37 -7.87 15.26
N VAL A 97 -5.21 -7.79 13.94
CA VAL A 97 -4.27 -6.86 13.28
C VAL A 97 -4.93 -6.27 12.04
N ILE A 98 -4.81 -4.97 11.90
CA ILE A 98 -5.19 -4.22 10.71
C ILE A 98 -3.91 -3.60 10.13
N ILE A 99 -3.67 -3.77 8.82
CA ILE A 99 -2.52 -3.16 8.14
C ILE A 99 -3.05 -2.30 7.00
N THR A 100 -2.66 -1.02 6.98
CA THR A 100 -3.07 -0.10 5.94
C THR A 100 -1.90 0.22 5.02
N THR A 101 -2.11 0.10 3.70
CA THR A 101 -1.07 0.28 2.68
C THR A 101 -1.52 1.16 1.51
N ALA A 102 -2.68 1.83 1.62
CA ALA A 102 -3.23 2.65 0.55
C ALA A 102 -2.40 3.92 0.36
N ARG A 103 -1.62 4.00 -0.70
CA ARG A 103 -0.75 5.14 -1.02
C ARG A 103 -1.08 5.71 -2.39
N ILE A 104 -1.15 7.02 -2.47
CA ILE A 104 -1.25 7.77 -3.73
C ILE A 104 0.05 8.56 -3.88
N PHE A 105 0.78 8.33 -4.95
CA PHE A 105 2.06 9.01 -5.18
C PHE A 105 1.87 10.53 -5.31
N GLY A 106 2.74 11.30 -4.62
CA GLY A 106 2.72 12.76 -4.67
C GLY A 106 1.53 13.43 -3.96
N ARG A 107 0.74 12.65 -3.19
CA ARG A 107 -0.39 13.16 -2.41
C ARG A 107 -0.38 12.58 -1.00
N PRO A 108 -1.04 13.23 -0.03
CA PRO A 108 -1.28 12.63 1.27
C PRO A 108 -2.01 11.29 1.14
N ALA A 109 -1.73 10.35 2.05
CA ALA A 109 -2.43 9.08 2.09
C ALA A 109 -3.93 9.29 2.35
N PRO A 110 -4.82 8.53 1.69
CA PRO A 110 -6.25 8.62 1.96
C PRO A 110 -6.57 8.01 3.33
N ILE A 111 -7.49 8.61 4.06
CA ILE A 111 -7.99 8.01 5.31
C ILE A 111 -8.90 6.84 4.96
N THR A 112 -8.49 5.64 5.35
CA THR A 112 -9.25 4.39 5.18
C THR A 112 -9.80 3.86 6.50
N VAL A 113 -9.21 4.25 7.63
CA VAL A 113 -9.65 3.88 8.97
C VAL A 113 -9.96 5.15 9.77
N PRO A 114 -11.22 5.58 9.82
CA PRO A 114 -11.62 6.75 10.59
C PRO A 114 -11.56 6.47 12.10
N ALA A 115 -11.43 7.51 12.92
CA ALA A 115 -11.40 7.42 14.38
C ALA A 115 -12.66 6.72 14.96
N SER A 116 -13.81 6.93 14.32
CA SER A 116 -15.06 6.27 14.70
C SER A 116 -15.00 4.75 14.55
N ALA A 117 -14.29 4.22 13.55
CA ALA A 117 -14.09 2.79 13.38
C ALA A 117 -13.17 2.21 14.47
N ILE A 118 -12.08 2.92 14.83
CA ILE A 118 -11.16 2.51 15.89
C ILE A 118 -11.89 2.25 17.21
N SER A 119 -12.87 3.10 17.55
CA SER A 119 -13.66 2.94 18.77
C SER A 119 -14.46 1.62 18.82
N THR A 120 -14.70 0.99 17.68
CA THR A 120 -15.45 -0.27 17.54
C THR A 120 -14.55 -1.50 17.49
N PHE A 121 -13.25 -1.34 17.32
CA PHE A 121 -12.31 -2.45 17.23
C PHE A 121 -12.11 -3.09 18.61
N LYS A 122 -11.82 -4.37 18.63
CA LYS A 122 -11.67 -5.10 19.88
C LYS A 122 -10.42 -4.63 20.65
N PRO A 123 -10.48 -4.52 21.98
CA PRO A 123 -9.30 -4.22 22.80
C PRO A 123 -8.18 -5.23 22.55
N GLY A 124 -6.94 -4.74 22.49
CA GLY A 124 -5.75 -5.55 22.20
C GLY A 124 -5.48 -5.75 20.71
N SER A 125 -6.32 -5.22 19.81
CA SER A 125 -6.00 -5.18 18.38
C SER A 125 -4.90 -4.16 18.09
N VAL A 126 -4.23 -4.35 16.95
CA VAL A 126 -3.13 -3.49 16.48
C VAL A 126 -3.43 -2.97 15.09
N VAL A 127 -3.34 -1.67 14.90
CA VAL A 127 -3.38 -1.01 13.58
C VAL A 127 -1.96 -0.60 13.21
N VAL A 128 -1.45 -1.14 12.10
CA VAL A 128 -0.14 -0.77 11.54
C VAL A 128 -0.38 0.10 10.32
N ASP A 129 -0.04 1.37 10.43
CA ASP A 129 -0.17 2.33 9.34
C ASP A 129 1.17 2.45 8.58
N MET A 130 1.23 1.85 7.40
CA MET A 130 2.44 1.85 6.59
C MET A 130 2.69 3.18 5.86
N ASN A 131 1.75 4.12 5.93
CA ASN A 131 1.83 5.43 5.28
C ASN A 131 1.89 6.60 6.28
N ALA A 132 2.29 6.33 7.51
CA ALA A 132 2.43 7.34 8.55
C ALA A 132 3.34 8.52 8.14
N ASP A 133 4.33 8.28 7.26
CA ASP A 133 5.25 9.28 6.71
C ASP A 133 4.59 10.29 5.77
N VAL A 134 3.41 9.98 5.22
CA VAL A 134 2.67 10.79 4.24
C VAL A 134 1.24 11.11 4.67
N GLY A 135 1.03 11.24 5.97
CA GLY A 135 -0.24 11.64 6.58
C GLY A 135 -1.06 10.49 7.18
N GLY A 136 -0.71 9.25 6.89
CA GLY A 136 -1.36 8.07 7.44
C GLY A 136 -2.69 7.70 6.77
N ASN A 137 -3.04 6.41 6.82
CA ASN A 137 -4.35 5.89 6.42
C ASN A 137 -5.33 5.79 7.60
N CYS A 138 -4.82 5.74 8.81
CA CYS A 138 -5.60 5.76 10.03
C CYS A 138 -5.67 7.19 10.57
N GLU A 139 -6.87 7.70 10.83
CA GLU A 139 -7.09 9.07 11.29
C GLU A 139 -6.39 9.40 12.62
N LEU A 140 -6.18 8.38 13.47
CA LEU A 140 -5.49 8.54 14.75
C LEU A 140 -3.99 8.31 14.64
N THR A 141 -3.43 8.10 13.46
CA THR A 141 -1.98 7.88 13.31
C THR A 141 -1.19 9.15 13.68
N GLU A 142 -0.26 8.99 14.61
CA GLU A 142 0.74 10.01 14.93
C GLU A 142 2.08 9.56 14.31
N PRO A 143 2.63 10.31 13.34
CA PRO A 143 3.85 9.92 12.64
C PRO A 143 5.04 9.76 13.60
N GLY A 144 5.67 8.60 13.56
CA GLY A 144 6.81 8.24 14.42
C GLY A 144 6.44 7.63 15.77
N GLU A 145 5.15 7.63 16.15
CA GLU A 145 4.71 7.19 17.47
C GLU A 145 4.03 5.81 17.44
N VAL A 146 4.11 5.13 18.56
CA VAL A 146 3.35 3.91 18.86
C VAL A 146 2.64 4.12 20.19
N PHE A 147 1.32 4.10 20.15
CA PHE A 147 0.52 4.36 21.36
C PHE A 147 -0.72 3.47 21.40
N THR A 148 -1.35 3.41 22.56
CA THR A 148 -2.59 2.65 22.77
C THR A 148 -3.73 3.61 23.09
N THR A 149 -4.82 3.49 22.37
CA THR A 149 -6.05 4.28 22.55
C THR A 149 -6.76 3.91 23.85
N GLU A 150 -7.71 4.74 24.31
CA GLU A 150 -8.50 4.50 25.54
C GLU A 150 -9.26 3.16 25.51
N ASN A 151 -9.73 2.72 24.32
CA ASN A 151 -10.40 1.42 24.16
C ASN A 151 -9.43 0.24 23.99
N GLY A 152 -8.11 0.48 24.13
CA GLY A 152 -7.10 -0.58 24.15
C GLY A 152 -6.62 -1.03 22.76
N VAL A 153 -6.83 -0.24 21.71
CA VAL A 153 -6.28 -0.49 20.36
C VAL A 153 -4.90 0.17 20.26
N THR A 154 -3.90 -0.58 19.82
CA THR A 154 -2.54 -0.02 19.60
C THR A 154 -2.42 0.48 18.17
N ILE A 155 -2.01 1.73 18.01
CA ILE A 155 -1.72 2.36 16.72
C ILE A 155 -0.21 2.41 16.54
N VAL A 156 0.28 1.88 15.41
CA VAL A 156 1.69 1.87 15.04
C VAL A 156 1.88 2.83 13.88
N GLY A 157 2.40 4.02 14.16
CA GLY A 157 2.69 5.10 13.21
C GLY A 157 4.18 5.21 12.86
N THR A 158 4.94 4.13 12.96
CA THR A 158 6.38 4.12 12.63
C THR A 158 6.62 4.58 11.20
N THR A 159 7.38 5.67 11.03
CA THR A 159 7.65 6.27 9.71
C THR A 159 8.77 5.59 8.93
N ASN A 160 9.61 4.81 9.58
CA ASN A 160 10.74 4.09 8.97
C ASN A 160 10.68 2.60 9.28
N LEU A 161 9.60 1.93 8.86
CA LEU A 161 9.46 0.46 9.01
C LEU A 161 10.61 -0.34 8.38
N PRO A 162 11.16 0.02 7.19
CA PRO A 162 12.33 -0.67 6.65
C PRO A 162 13.56 -0.60 7.56
N GLY A 163 13.71 0.46 8.33
CA GLY A 163 14.80 0.63 9.30
C GLY A 163 14.77 -0.39 10.44
N GLU A 164 13.58 -0.88 10.81
CA GLU A 164 13.42 -1.94 11.83
C GLU A 164 13.98 -3.31 11.38
N LEU A 165 14.07 -3.52 10.05
CA LEU A 165 14.63 -4.71 9.42
C LEU A 165 15.79 -4.32 8.47
N SER A 166 16.68 -3.45 8.92
CA SER A 166 17.69 -2.74 8.13
C SER A 166 18.54 -3.66 7.25
N THR A 167 18.99 -4.81 7.73
CA THR A 167 19.80 -5.75 6.95
C THR A 167 19.03 -6.28 5.75
N THR A 168 17.80 -6.74 5.94
CA THR A 168 16.95 -7.27 4.86
C THR A 168 16.55 -6.16 3.90
N ALA A 169 16.14 -5.01 4.41
CA ALA A 169 15.75 -3.86 3.60
C ALA A 169 16.91 -3.36 2.72
N SER A 170 18.12 -3.26 3.28
CA SER A 170 19.32 -2.85 2.54
C SER A 170 19.68 -3.84 1.43
N MET A 171 19.58 -5.14 1.69
CA MET A 171 19.81 -6.18 0.69
C MET A 171 18.82 -6.10 -0.47
N LEU A 172 17.53 -5.97 -0.16
CA LEU A 172 16.47 -5.84 -1.19
C LEU A 172 16.62 -4.55 -1.99
N TYR A 173 16.91 -3.44 -1.33
CA TYR A 173 17.17 -2.17 -2.01
C TYR A 173 18.40 -2.23 -2.92
N SER A 174 19.48 -2.85 -2.44
CA SER A 174 20.69 -3.07 -3.25
C SER A 174 20.38 -3.87 -4.53
N ASN A 175 19.59 -4.95 -4.41
CA ASN A 175 19.17 -5.73 -5.56
C ASN A 175 18.36 -4.90 -6.57
N ASN A 176 17.43 -4.05 -6.08
CA ASN A 176 16.68 -3.14 -6.94
C ASN A 176 17.61 -2.15 -7.66
N MET A 177 18.59 -1.59 -6.96
CA MET A 177 19.57 -0.67 -7.56
C MET A 177 20.42 -1.36 -8.62
N VAL A 178 20.90 -2.58 -8.35
CA VAL A 178 21.68 -3.37 -9.33
C VAL A 178 20.83 -3.67 -10.57
N THR A 179 19.58 -4.09 -10.39
CA THR A 179 18.66 -4.35 -11.50
C THR A 179 18.43 -3.09 -12.32
N PHE A 180 18.16 -1.97 -11.67
CA PHE A 180 17.97 -0.69 -12.35
C PHE A 180 19.24 -0.27 -13.12
N LEU A 181 20.41 -0.31 -12.49
CA LEU A 181 21.66 0.03 -13.16
C LEU A 181 21.94 -0.89 -14.36
N SER A 182 21.54 -2.15 -14.28
CA SER A 182 21.71 -3.10 -15.40
C SER A 182 20.90 -2.70 -16.64
N THR A 183 19.80 -1.96 -16.49
CA THR A 183 19.04 -1.42 -17.64
C THR A 183 19.75 -0.24 -18.30
N LEU A 184 20.59 0.50 -17.56
CA LEU A 184 21.30 1.68 -18.05
C LEU A 184 22.67 1.32 -18.66
N VAL A 185 23.25 0.18 -18.30
CA VAL A 185 24.61 -0.20 -18.74
C VAL A 185 24.53 -1.14 -19.93
N SER A 186 25.13 -0.73 -21.04
CA SER A 186 25.28 -1.54 -22.26
C SER A 186 26.72 -1.45 -22.76
N GLN A 187 27.41 -2.60 -22.94
CA GLN A 187 28.72 -2.70 -23.54
C GLN A 187 29.74 -1.64 -23.04
N GLU A 188 29.94 -1.56 -21.73
CA GLU A 188 30.89 -0.64 -21.08
C GLU A 188 30.52 0.87 -21.15
N SER A 189 29.32 1.20 -21.57
CA SER A 189 28.80 2.57 -21.57
C SER A 189 27.47 2.70 -20.85
N ILE A 190 27.22 3.88 -20.29
CA ILE A 190 25.90 4.23 -19.74
C ILE A 190 25.05 4.75 -20.89
N ARG A 191 23.90 4.11 -21.11
CA ARG A 191 22.91 4.54 -22.09
C ARG A 191 21.66 5.03 -21.36
N ILE A 192 21.28 6.27 -21.65
CA ILE A 192 20.00 6.85 -21.22
C ILE A 192 19.08 6.84 -22.42
N ASP A 193 18.07 5.99 -22.36
CA ASP A 193 17.04 5.85 -23.39
C ASP A 193 15.82 6.67 -22.99
N LEU A 194 15.55 7.74 -23.71
CA LEU A 194 14.43 8.64 -23.43
C LEU A 194 13.07 8.08 -23.86
N ASP A 195 13.06 6.92 -24.54
CA ASP A 195 11.85 6.17 -24.88
C ASP A 195 11.52 5.12 -23.80
N ASP A 196 12.41 4.90 -22.82
CA ASP A 196 12.18 3.96 -21.70
C ASP A 196 11.24 4.59 -20.67
N SER A 197 10.07 3.97 -20.49
CA SER A 197 9.05 4.43 -19.53
C SER A 197 9.51 4.41 -18.07
N ILE A 198 10.50 3.60 -17.71
CA ILE A 198 11.12 3.63 -16.37
C ILE A 198 11.87 4.94 -16.16
N LEU A 199 12.54 5.43 -17.21
CA LEU A 199 13.32 6.65 -17.14
C LEU A 199 12.45 7.90 -17.20
N VAL A 200 11.53 8.00 -18.16
CA VAL A 200 10.77 9.23 -18.43
C VAL A 200 9.33 9.20 -17.93
N GLY A 201 8.85 8.05 -17.46
CA GLY A 201 7.46 7.79 -17.08
C GLY A 201 6.63 7.34 -18.29
N ALA A 202 5.57 6.58 -18.01
CA ALA A 202 4.65 6.12 -19.04
C ALA A 202 3.91 7.30 -19.68
N PRO A 203 3.63 7.28 -21.00
CA PRO A 203 2.72 8.21 -21.67
C PRO A 203 1.31 8.12 -21.07
N GLU A 204 0.49 9.17 -21.26
CA GLU A 204 -0.87 9.22 -20.68
C GLU A 204 -1.84 8.19 -21.30
N ASP A 205 -1.52 7.70 -22.48
CA ASP A 205 -2.25 6.68 -23.23
C ASP A 205 -1.68 5.26 -23.05
N ASP A 206 -0.67 5.11 -22.20
CA ASP A 206 -0.05 3.81 -21.90
C ASP A 206 -0.85 3.08 -20.78
N GLU A 207 -0.99 1.77 -20.92
CA GLU A 207 -1.63 0.91 -19.91
C GLU A 207 -0.97 0.97 -18.53
N PHE A 208 0.32 1.32 -18.45
CA PHE A 208 1.07 1.50 -17.20
C PHE A 208 1.11 2.94 -16.70
N TYR A 209 0.35 3.85 -17.32
CA TYR A 209 0.31 5.24 -16.88
C TYR A 209 -0.35 5.38 -15.51
N VAL A 210 0.40 5.97 -14.57
CA VAL A 210 -0.13 6.34 -13.25
C VAL A 210 -0.11 7.86 -13.15
N PRO A 211 -1.26 8.52 -12.99
CA PRO A 211 -1.31 9.98 -12.86
C PRO A 211 -0.40 10.48 -11.74
N GLY A 212 0.50 11.40 -12.07
CA GLY A 212 1.46 11.98 -11.12
C GLY A 212 2.71 11.14 -10.86
N MET A 213 2.83 9.95 -11.45
CA MET A 213 4.06 9.15 -11.41
C MET A 213 4.89 9.52 -12.64
N GLY A 214 6.00 10.22 -12.44
CA GLY A 214 7.02 10.44 -13.46
C GLY A 214 8.02 9.28 -13.50
N GLY A 215 8.88 9.25 -14.52
CA GLY A 215 10.04 8.37 -14.55
C GLY A 215 11.07 8.75 -13.47
N VAL A 216 12.12 7.94 -13.36
CA VAL A 216 13.21 8.19 -12.39
C VAL A 216 14.20 9.26 -12.86
N LEU A 217 14.17 9.63 -14.14
CA LEU A 217 15.04 10.64 -14.73
C LEU A 217 14.52 12.04 -14.38
N LEU A 218 15.23 12.75 -13.52
CA LEU A 218 14.89 14.12 -13.15
C LEU A 218 15.27 15.11 -14.25
N CYS A 219 16.53 15.08 -14.69
CA CYS A 219 17.04 15.95 -15.75
C CYS A 219 18.13 15.24 -16.56
N HIS A 220 18.26 15.60 -17.84
CA HIS A 220 19.29 15.11 -18.73
C HIS A 220 19.61 16.19 -19.77
N GLN A 221 20.91 16.43 -20.03
CA GLN A 221 21.42 17.40 -21.02
C GLN A 221 20.83 18.83 -20.89
N GLY A 222 20.52 19.25 -19.65
CA GLY A 222 19.96 20.58 -19.35
C GLY A 222 18.43 20.65 -19.44
N GLU A 223 17.74 19.58 -19.77
CA GLU A 223 16.28 19.50 -19.80
C GLU A 223 15.73 18.76 -18.58
N ILE A 224 14.57 19.20 -18.07
CA ILE A 224 13.85 18.56 -16.98
C ILE A 224 12.85 17.56 -17.58
N HIS A 225 13.00 16.28 -17.24
CA HIS A 225 12.14 15.20 -17.72
C HIS A 225 11.04 14.85 -16.72
N HIS A 226 11.28 15.01 -15.40
CA HIS A 226 10.32 14.64 -14.39
C HIS A 226 9.12 15.61 -14.35
N LYS A 227 7.91 15.10 -14.60
CA LYS A 227 6.69 15.93 -14.72
C LYS A 227 6.38 16.78 -13.48
N GLN A 228 6.59 16.24 -12.25
CA GLN A 228 6.37 16.98 -11.01
C GLN A 228 7.39 18.11 -10.80
N SER A 229 8.62 17.93 -11.25
CA SER A 229 9.65 18.95 -11.15
C SER A 229 9.36 20.16 -12.06
N ARG A 230 8.66 19.95 -13.19
CA ARG A 230 8.20 21.03 -14.09
C ARG A 230 7.14 21.92 -13.43
N LEU A 231 6.35 21.37 -12.49
CA LEU A 231 5.35 22.18 -11.76
C LEU A 231 6.00 23.16 -10.77
N LEU A 232 7.21 22.89 -10.30
CA LEU A 232 7.95 23.78 -9.42
C LEU A 232 8.55 25.01 -10.14
N GLU A 233 8.76 24.94 -11.47
CA GLU A 233 9.23 26.07 -12.26
C GLU A 233 8.16 27.15 -12.49
N VAL A 234 6.87 26.80 -12.34
CA VAL A 234 5.73 27.72 -12.57
C VAL A 234 5.41 28.57 -11.33
N VAL A 235 6.06 28.30 -10.20
CA VAL A 235 5.78 28.94 -8.90
C VAL A 235 6.84 29.99 -8.51
N ASN A 236 7.82 30.27 -9.37
CA ASN A 236 8.83 31.33 -9.16
C ASN A 236 8.57 32.56 -10.05
#